data_c1289b9cba2704030d8174314bb29a47
#
_entry.id   c1289b9cba2704030d8174314bb29a47
#
_cell.length_a   1.000
_cell.length_b   1.000
_cell.length_c   1.000
_cell.angle_alpha   90.00
_cell.angle_beta   90.00
_cell.angle_gamma   90.00
#
_symmetry.space_group_name_H-M   'P 1'
#
loop_
_entity.id
_entity.type
_entity.pdbx_description
1 polymer ?
#
loop_
_entity_poly.entity_id
_entity_poly.type
_entity_poly.pdbx_seq_one_letter_code
_entity_poly.pdbx_strand_id
1 'polypeptide(L)'
;IFTPEREVGNKILEVRNLSKSIDGKCLFKEVEFAVEKDDKIVFLSRDPRAMTALLEIIAGNEKPDSGDYTWGVTITTAYLPLDNSAFFDTEMRLIDWLGQYSADTSETFLRGFLGKMLFSGEDIYKNVKVLSGGEKMRCMIARMMLNNANVLLLDSPANHLDLESIQAFNNTLVSFKGVVLMNSHDHEFIQTVCNRVIELTPNGIIDKRMDFDDYIVNENIKEQLDKMYRE
;
A
#
# COMPACT_ATOMS: atom_id res chain seq x y z
N ILE A 1 9.85 0.45 -12.56
CA ILE A 1 10.62 -0.10 -11.44
C ILE A 1 10.66 0.95 -10.35
N PHE A 2 10.24 0.60 -9.15
CA PHE A 2 10.42 1.47 -7.97
C PHE A 2 11.89 1.50 -7.60
N THR A 3 12.45 2.70 -7.50
CA THR A 3 13.83 2.89 -7.11
C THR A 3 13.86 3.82 -5.89
N PRO A 4 14.27 3.35 -4.71
CA PRO A 4 14.36 4.21 -3.54
C PRO A 4 15.53 5.19 -3.69
N GLU A 5 15.31 6.44 -3.29
CA GLU A 5 16.36 7.47 -3.26
C GLU A 5 17.42 7.17 -2.20
N ARG A 6 17.00 6.53 -1.11
CA ARG A 6 17.88 6.12 0.00
C ARG A 6 17.57 4.70 0.43
N GLU A 7 18.60 3.99 0.88
CA GLU A 7 18.37 2.73 1.59
C GLU A 7 17.67 2.97 2.92
N VAL A 8 16.85 1.99 3.35
CA VAL A 8 16.20 2.04 4.66
C VAL A 8 17.24 1.92 5.77
N GLY A 9 17.13 2.77 6.79
CA GLY A 9 17.92 2.66 8.01
C GLY A 9 17.43 1.51 8.91
N ASN A 10 18.07 1.34 10.06
CA ASN A 10 17.74 0.26 11.01
C ASN A 10 16.38 0.42 11.69
N LYS A 11 15.88 1.67 11.83
CA LYS A 11 14.56 1.97 12.39
C LYS A 11 13.65 2.43 11.28
N ILE A 12 12.65 1.63 10.95
CA ILE A 12 11.72 1.91 9.86
C ILE A 12 10.41 2.46 10.39
N LEU A 13 9.68 1.68 11.17
CA LEU A 13 8.43 2.07 11.81
C LEU A 13 8.30 1.34 13.14
N GLU A 14 7.91 2.08 14.19
CA GLU A 14 7.43 1.52 15.45
C GLU A 14 5.99 1.94 15.67
N VAL A 15 5.12 0.99 15.93
CA VAL A 15 3.71 1.19 16.31
C VAL A 15 3.54 0.73 17.75
N ARG A 16 2.97 1.61 18.60
CA ARG A 16 2.82 1.39 20.04
C ARG A 16 1.38 1.59 20.49
N ASN A 17 0.79 0.56 21.10
CA ASN A 17 -0.54 0.57 21.73
C ASN A 17 -1.63 1.24 20.86
N LEU A 18 -1.58 1.05 19.55
CA LEU A 18 -2.45 1.70 18.59
C LEU A 18 -3.84 1.08 18.64
N SER A 19 -4.87 1.91 18.79
CA SER A 19 -6.28 1.48 18.78
C SER A 19 -7.11 2.36 17.87
N LYS A 20 -8.11 1.76 17.23
CA LYS A 20 -9.05 2.47 16.38
C LYS A 20 -10.42 1.81 16.38
N SER A 21 -11.45 2.64 16.51
CA SER A 21 -12.86 2.28 16.36
C SER A 21 -13.52 3.18 15.32
N ILE A 22 -14.50 2.64 14.61
CA ILE A 22 -15.33 3.37 13.66
C ILE A 22 -16.79 3.02 13.93
N ASP A 23 -17.65 4.02 14.04
CA ASP A 23 -19.09 3.87 14.30
C ASP A 23 -19.39 3.00 15.54
N GLY A 24 -18.58 3.15 16.59
CA GLY A 24 -18.73 2.40 17.84
C GLY A 24 -18.21 0.97 17.80
N LYS A 25 -17.69 0.51 16.66
CA LYS A 25 -17.09 -0.82 16.52
C LYS A 25 -15.57 -0.73 16.61
N CYS A 26 -14.99 -1.50 17.53
CA CYS A 26 -13.53 -1.63 17.63
C CYS A 26 -12.99 -2.42 16.43
N LEU A 27 -12.10 -1.79 15.68
CA LEU A 27 -11.43 -2.42 14.54
C LEU A 27 -10.16 -3.15 14.97
N PHE A 28 -9.35 -2.50 15.78
CA PHE A 28 -8.17 -3.08 16.43
C PHE A 28 -7.85 -2.33 17.72
N LYS A 29 -7.23 -3.04 18.66
CA LYS A 29 -6.92 -2.52 19.98
C LYS A 29 -5.51 -2.90 20.42
N GLU A 30 -4.81 -1.91 21.00
CA GLU A 30 -3.48 -2.09 21.61
C GLU A 30 -2.47 -2.78 20.69
N VAL A 31 -2.49 -2.39 19.42
CA VAL A 31 -1.63 -2.96 18.39
C VAL A 31 -0.19 -2.49 18.58
N GLU A 32 0.75 -3.44 18.63
CA GLU A 32 2.17 -3.18 18.73
C GLU A 32 2.94 -4.02 17.71
N PHE A 33 3.73 -3.37 16.88
CA PHE A 33 4.70 -4.03 16.00
C PHE A 33 5.80 -3.06 15.58
N ALA A 34 6.93 -3.60 15.18
CA ALA A 34 8.01 -2.84 14.54
C ALA A 34 8.27 -3.40 13.15
N VAL A 35 8.53 -2.50 12.21
CA VAL A 35 8.89 -2.84 10.83
C VAL A 35 10.40 -2.85 10.70
N GLU A 36 10.93 -3.93 10.14
CA GLU A 36 12.34 -4.14 9.93
C GLU A 36 12.72 -4.02 8.45
N LYS A 37 14.02 -3.94 8.20
CA LYS A 37 14.56 -3.96 6.83
C LYS A 37 14.10 -5.22 6.09
N ASP A 38 13.80 -5.06 4.82
CA ASP A 38 13.33 -6.12 3.90
C ASP A 38 11.92 -6.68 4.23
N ASP A 39 11.21 -6.09 5.19
CA ASP A 39 9.82 -6.47 5.46
C ASP A 39 8.91 -6.15 4.27
N LYS A 40 8.14 -7.14 3.88
CA LYS A 40 7.00 -7.01 2.98
C LYS A 40 5.80 -7.60 3.67
N ILE A 41 5.03 -6.72 4.31
CA ILE A 41 3.97 -7.08 5.23
C ILE A 41 2.61 -6.98 4.54
N VAL A 42 1.81 -8.04 4.65
CA VAL A 42 0.38 -7.94 4.39
C VAL A 42 -0.36 -7.77 5.71
N PHE A 43 -1.23 -6.77 5.77
CA PHE A 43 -2.20 -6.60 6.84
C PHE A 43 -3.49 -7.30 6.47
N LEU A 44 -4.04 -8.07 7.41
CA LEU A 44 -5.31 -8.78 7.28
C LEU A 44 -6.26 -8.35 8.39
N SER A 45 -7.56 -8.46 8.16
CA SER A 45 -8.61 -8.37 9.17
C SER A 45 -9.91 -8.93 8.61
N ARG A 46 -10.79 -9.45 9.49
CA ARG A 46 -12.18 -9.79 9.11
C ARG A 46 -13.03 -8.55 8.81
N ASP A 47 -12.64 -7.37 9.31
CA ASP A 47 -13.25 -6.10 8.94
C ASP A 47 -12.28 -5.31 8.04
N PRO A 48 -12.57 -5.17 6.75
CA PRO A 48 -11.66 -4.49 5.80
C PRO A 48 -11.36 -3.03 6.17
N ARG A 49 -12.23 -2.38 6.95
CA ARG A 49 -11.98 -1.01 7.44
C ARG A 49 -10.77 -0.92 8.34
N ALA A 50 -10.43 -2.00 9.07
CA ALA A 50 -9.27 -2.03 9.95
C ALA A 50 -7.95 -1.83 9.19
N MET A 51 -7.80 -2.46 8.05
CA MET A 51 -6.60 -2.38 7.23
C MET A 51 -6.43 -0.98 6.63
N THR A 52 -7.51 -0.42 6.06
CA THR A 52 -7.51 0.95 5.54
C THR A 52 -7.23 1.96 6.65
N ALA A 53 -7.87 1.82 7.81
CA ALA A 53 -7.64 2.73 8.95
C ALA A 53 -6.18 2.70 9.42
N LEU A 54 -5.55 1.52 9.51
CA LEU A 54 -4.15 1.43 9.88
C LEU A 54 -3.25 2.14 8.86
N LEU A 55 -3.44 1.90 7.56
CA LEU A 55 -2.65 2.55 6.50
C LEU A 55 -2.85 4.07 6.50
N GLU A 56 -4.08 4.56 6.65
CA GLU A 56 -4.38 6.00 6.76
C GLU A 56 -3.73 6.64 7.99
N ILE A 57 -3.73 5.95 9.13
CA ILE A 57 -3.08 6.44 10.35
C ILE A 57 -1.57 6.56 10.15
N ILE A 58 -0.89 5.52 9.70
CA ILE A 58 0.57 5.56 9.52
C ILE A 58 1.02 6.42 8.34
N ALA A 59 0.13 6.70 7.39
CA ALA A 59 0.33 7.70 6.34
C ALA A 59 0.16 9.15 6.85
N GLY A 60 -0.39 9.33 8.07
CA GLY A 60 -0.60 10.63 8.67
C GLY A 60 -1.90 11.34 8.28
N ASN A 61 -2.81 10.64 7.59
CA ASN A 61 -4.07 11.19 7.12
C ASN A 61 -5.20 11.08 8.16
N GLU A 62 -5.08 10.14 9.10
CA GLU A 62 -6.07 9.89 10.14
C GLU A 62 -5.40 9.77 11.51
N LYS A 63 -6.14 10.11 12.57
CA LYS A 63 -5.67 9.97 13.95
C LYS A 63 -6.15 8.64 14.54
N PRO A 64 -5.31 7.94 15.33
CA PRO A 64 -5.77 6.82 16.13
C PRO A 64 -6.63 7.31 17.31
N ASP A 65 -7.40 6.41 17.91
CA ASP A 65 -8.13 6.71 19.16
C ASP A 65 -7.16 6.77 20.34
N SER A 66 -6.14 5.90 20.32
CA SER A 66 -5.05 5.88 21.29
C SER A 66 -3.79 5.27 20.69
N GLY A 67 -2.68 5.43 21.40
CA GLY A 67 -1.37 4.98 20.96
C GLY A 67 -0.69 5.94 19.99
N ASP A 68 0.47 5.58 19.55
CA ASP A 68 1.27 6.36 18.62
C ASP A 68 2.11 5.49 17.67
N TYR A 69 2.75 6.16 16.72
CA TYR A 69 3.72 5.53 15.83
C TYR A 69 4.86 6.50 15.51
N THR A 70 6.01 5.94 15.15
CA THR A 70 7.19 6.73 14.79
C THR A 70 7.87 6.15 13.55
N TRP A 71 8.02 6.96 12.51
CA TRP A 71 8.85 6.66 11.36
C TRP A 71 10.32 6.97 11.63
N GLY A 72 11.22 6.15 11.09
CA GLY A 72 12.64 6.45 11.09
C GLY A 72 12.96 7.71 10.28
N VAL A 73 14.03 8.42 10.67
CA VAL A 73 14.42 9.71 10.06
C VAL A 73 14.84 9.62 8.60
N THR A 74 15.23 8.42 8.11
CA THR A 74 15.63 8.18 6.72
C THR A 74 14.49 7.67 5.85
N ILE A 75 13.28 7.57 6.40
CA ILE A 75 12.14 6.95 5.73
C ILE A 75 11.39 7.99 4.91
N THR A 76 11.18 7.66 3.64
CA THR A 76 10.30 8.36 2.71
C THR A 76 9.21 7.40 2.26
N THR A 77 7.96 7.74 2.52
CA THR A 77 6.81 6.91 2.18
C THR A 77 6.14 7.36 0.90
N ALA A 78 5.61 6.42 0.13
CA ALA A 78 4.62 6.68 -0.92
C ALA A 78 3.35 5.91 -0.58
N TYR A 79 2.20 6.56 -0.67
CA TYR A 79 0.91 5.99 -0.30
C TYR A 79 -0.04 5.88 -1.49
N LEU A 80 -0.55 4.68 -1.71
CA LEU A 80 -1.65 4.39 -2.63
C LEU A 80 -2.92 4.17 -1.79
N PRO A 81 -3.83 5.16 -1.71
CA PRO A 81 -5.05 5.04 -0.94
C PRO A 81 -6.08 4.15 -1.65
N LEU A 82 -7.02 3.59 -0.87
CA LEU A 82 -8.15 2.82 -1.40
C LEU A 82 -9.04 3.66 -2.33
N ASP A 83 -9.36 4.88 -1.91
CA ASP A 83 -10.06 5.87 -2.74
C ASP A 83 -9.07 6.89 -3.29
N ASN A 84 -8.89 6.87 -4.60
CA ASN A 84 -8.04 7.79 -5.33
C ASN A 84 -8.80 8.83 -6.17
N SER A 85 -10.11 8.91 -6.03
CA SER A 85 -10.99 9.75 -6.87
C SER A 85 -10.60 11.23 -6.84
N ALA A 86 -10.21 11.74 -5.68
CA ALA A 86 -9.82 13.15 -5.51
C ALA A 86 -8.61 13.56 -6.36
N PHE A 87 -7.72 12.62 -6.69
CA PHE A 87 -6.55 12.89 -7.55
C PHE A 87 -6.93 13.18 -9.00
N PHE A 88 -8.10 12.73 -9.44
CA PHE A 88 -8.58 12.82 -10.81
C PHE A 88 -9.76 13.81 -11.00
N ASP A 89 -10.12 14.52 -9.95
CA ASP A 89 -11.13 15.59 -10.03
C ASP A 89 -10.53 16.91 -10.55
N THR A 90 -10.02 16.86 -11.78
CA THR A 90 -9.39 17.98 -12.47
C THR A 90 -9.53 17.85 -13.98
N GLU A 91 -9.54 18.98 -14.69
CA GLU A 91 -9.59 19.01 -16.16
C GLU A 91 -8.21 18.86 -16.83
N MET A 92 -7.21 18.39 -16.11
CA MET A 92 -5.85 18.26 -16.65
C MET A 92 -5.75 17.09 -17.63
N ARG A 93 -4.86 17.23 -18.62
CA ARG A 93 -4.42 16.11 -19.45
C ARG A 93 -3.51 15.21 -18.62
N LEU A 94 -3.48 13.92 -18.94
CA LEU A 94 -2.68 12.93 -18.20
C LEU A 94 -1.19 13.33 -18.08
N ILE A 95 -0.59 13.80 -19.16
CA ILE A 95 0.81 14.22 -19.15
C ILE A 95 1.07 15.40 -18.21
N ASP A 96 0.17 16.38 -18.18
CA ASP A 96 0.28 17.53 -17.28
C ASP A 96 0.02 17.13 -15.82
N TRP A 97 -0.93 16.22 -15.61
CA TRP A 97 -1.24 15.67 -14.30
C TRP A 97 -0.04 14.93 -13.70
N LEU A 98 0.63 14.08 -14.49
CA LEU A 98 1.82 13.37 -14.03
C LEU A 98 2.99 14.34 -13.79
N GLY A 99 3.13 15.36 -14.61
CA GLY A 99 4.16 16.39 -14.49
C GLY A 99 4.19 17.12 -13.15
N GLN A 100 3.05 17.21 -12.45
CA GLN A 100 2.98 17.82 -11.11
C GLN A 100 3.81 17.06 -10.07
N TYR A 101 4.06 15.77 -10.29
CA TYR A 101 4.75 14.87 -9.37
C TYR A 101 6.18 14.55 -9.80
N SER A 102 6.65 15.13 -10.89
CA SER A 102 7.96 14.84 -11.47
C SER A 102 8.91 16.04 -11.33
N ALA A 103 10.16 15.76 -10.96
CA ALA A 103 11.22 16.77 -11.00
C ALA A 103 11.60 17.13 -12.45
N ASP A 104 11.56 16.16 -13.36
CA ASP A 104 11.70 16.38 -14.81
C ASP A 104 10.32 16.51 -15.44
N THR A 105 9.97 17.72 -15.86
CA THR A 105 8.68 18.04 -16.49
C THR A 105 8.76 18.04 -18.02
N SER A 106 9.88 17.60 -18.62
CA SER A 106 10.01 17.54 -20.07
C SER A 106 9.03 16.53 -20.67
N GLU A 107 8.39 16.90 -21.77
CA GLU A 107 7.43 16.04 -22.45
C GLU A 107 8.05 14.69 -22.83
N THR A 108 9.31 14.69 -23.25
CA THR A 108 10.04 13.47 -23.63
C THR A 108 10.17 12.51 -22.47
N PHE A 109 10.52 12.99 -21.26
CA PHE A 109 10.62 12.17 -20.06
C PHE A 109 9.26 11.60 -19.66
N LEU A 110 8.25 12.48 -19.53
CA LEU A 110 6.90 12.08 -19.09
C LEU A 110 6.24 11.11 -20.07
N ARG A 111 6.39 11.34 -21.38
CA ARG A 111 5.91 10.44 -22.43
C ARG A 111 6.57 9.06 -22.35
N GLY A 112 7.89 9.01 -22.17
CA GLY A 112 8.64 7.78 -22.01
C GLY A 112 8.23 7.02 -20.73
N PHE A 113 7.97 7.76 -19.65
CA PHE A 113 7.53 7.19 -18.38
C PHE A 113 6.11 6.61 -18.48
N LEU A 114 5.16 7.34 -19.05
CA LEU A 114 3.79 6.87 -19.30
C LEU A 114 3.75 5.68 -20.25
N GLY A 115 4.63 5.63 -21.25
CA GLY A 115 4.77 4.48 -22.13
C GLY A 115 5.14 3.19 -21.39
N LYS A 116 6.02 3.29 -20.36
CA LYS A 116 6.33 2.14 -19.49
C LYS A 116 5.13 1.69 -18.64
N MET A 117 4.16 2.57 -18.43
CA MET A 117 2.91 2.31 -17.72
C MET A 117 1.76 1.92 -18.69
N LEU A 118 2.10 1.49 -19.91
CA LEU A 118 1.17 1.01 -20.93
C LEU A 118 0.18 2.06 -21.44
N PHE A 119 0.53 3.35 -21.41
CA PHE A 119 -0.21 4.39 -22.10
C PHE A 119 0.36 4.61 -23.50
N SER A 120 -0.48 4.54 -24.50
CA SER A 120 -0.10 4.75 -25.89
C SER A 120 -0.12 6.24 -26.28
N GLY A 121 0.50 6.55 -27.42
CA GLY A 121 0.79 7.91 -27.91
C GLY A 121 -0.26 8.99 -27.64
N GLU A 122 -1.51 8.80 -28.05
CA GLU A 122 -2.58 9.81 -27.86
C GLU A 122 -3.25 9.77 -26.47
N ASP A 123 -3.13 8.65 -25.76
CA ASP A 123 -3.74 8.49 -24.42
C ASP A 123 -3.18 9.51 -23.41
N ILE A 124 -1.94 9.92 -23.56
CA ILE A 124 -1.29 10.88 -22.68
C ILE A 124 -1.91 12.28 -22.71
N TYR A 125 -2.68 12.59 -23.74
CA TYR A 125 -3.38 13.87 -23.89
C TYR A 125 -4.85 13.82 -23.43
N LYS A 126 -5.35 12.64 -23.06
CA LYS A 126 -6.71 12.50 -22.50
C LYS A 126 -6.84 13.26 -21.19
N ASN A 127 -8.02 13.81 -20.95
CA ASN A 127 -8.39 14.35 -19.65
C ASN A 127 -8.43 13.22 -18.61
N VAL A 128 -7.83 13.44 -17.45
CA VAL A 128 -7.74 12.40 -16.41
C VAL A 128 -9.09 11.99 -15.84
N LYS A 129 -10.13 12.83 -15.94
CA LYS A 129 -11.50 12.48 -15.53
C LYS A 129 -12.08 11.31 -16.32
N VAL A 130 -11.75 11.20 -17.60
CA VAL A 130 -12.33 10.19 -18.49
C VAL A 130 -11.59 8.86 -18.47
N LEU A 131 -10.51 8.74 -17.71
CA LEU A 131 -9.75 7.51 -17.58
C LEU A 131 -10.57 6.41 -16.89
N SER A 132 -10.39 5.17 -17.33
CA SER A 132 -10.95 3.99 -16.67
C SER A 132 -10.35 3.78 -15.28
N GLY A 133 -10.98 2.94 -14.45
CA GLY A 133 -10.45 2.59 -13.13
C GLY A 133 -9.02 2.01 -13.19
N GLY A 134 -8.77 1.12 -14.15
CA GLY A 134 -7.43 0.55 -14.36
C GLY A 134 -6.41 1.59 -14.85
N GLU A 135 -6.79 2.48 -15.74
CA GLU A 135 -5.93 3.60 -16.18
C GLU A 135 -5.60 4.54 -15.01
N LYS A 136 -6.59 4.90 -14.18
CA LYS A 136 -6.38 5.70 -12.97
C LYS A 136 -5.43 5.01 -12.00
N MET A 137 -5.58 3.70 -11.80
CA MET A 137 -4.67 2.93 -10.94
C MET A 137 -3.23 2.94 -11.48
N ARG A 138 -3.03 2.74 -12.78
CA ARG A 138 -1.70 2.85 -13.41
C ARG A 138 -1.10 4.26 -13.25
N CYS A 139 -1.92 5.31 -13.32
CA CYS A 139 -1.49 6.68 -13.04
C CYS A 139 -1.00 6.85 -11.60
N MET A 140 -1.73 6.29 -10.63
CA MET A 140 -1.34 6.33 -9.22
C MET A 140 -0.01 5.60 -8.98
N ILE A 141 0.18 4.45 -9.60
CA ILE A 141 1.44 3.70 -9.54
C ILE A 141 2.57 4.51 -10.17
N ALA A 142 2.35 5.14 -11.33
CA ALA A 142 3.32 6.02 -11.97
C ALA A 142 3.74 7.17 -11.06
N ARG A 143 2.78 7.84 -10.42
CA ARG A 143 3.02 8.89 -9.43
C ARG A 143 3.89 8.40 -8.28
N MET A 144 3.60 7.22 -7.72
CA MET A 144 4.39 6.64 -6.64
C MET A 144 5.82 6.31 -7.06
N MET A 145 6.00 5.82 -8.29
CA MET A 145 7.34 5.52 -8.83
C MET A 145 8.20 6.78 -8.95
N LEU A 146 7.60 7.92 -9.28
CA LEU A 146 8.30 9.22 -9.35
C LEU A 146 8.73 9.75 -7.98
N ASN A 147 8.08 9.30 -6.90
CA ASN A 147 8.40 9.73 -5.54
C ASN A 147 9.69 9.12 -4.98
N ASN A 148 10.25 8.08 -5.60
CA ASN A 148 11.47 7.38 -5.16
C ASN A 148 11.47 6.99 -3.66
N ALA A 149 10.30 6.66 -3.10
CA ALA A 149 10.14 6.28 -1.71
C ALA A 149 10.87 4.96 -1.39
N ASN A 150 11.32 4.81 -0.15
CA ASN A 150 11.90 3.56 0.34
C ASN A 150 10.91 2.70 1.14
N VAL A 151 9.71 3.21 1.41
CA VAL A 151 8.58 2.46 1.97
C VAL A 151 7.32 2.74 1.15
N LEU A 152 6.67 1.67 0.71
CA LEU A 152 5.41 1.74 -0.02
C LEU A 152 4.25 1.31 0.87
N LEU A 153 3.23 2.16 0.97
CA LEU A 153 1.96 1.88 1.64
C LEU A 153 0.90 1.65 0.56
N LEU A 154 0.33 0.45 0.47
CA LEU A 154 -0.54 0.06 -0.64
C LEU A 154 -1.87 -0.45 -0.11
N ASP A 155 -2.94 0.31 -0.34
CA ASP A 155 -4.29 -0.12 0.01
C ASP A 155 -5.00 -0.71 -1.21
N SER A 156 -5.11 -2.04 -1.24
CA SER A 156 -5.75 -2.81 -2.31
C SER A 156 -5.20 -2.50 -3.71
N PRO A 157 -3.88 -2.63 -3.94
CA PRO A 157 -3.21 -2.17 -5.15
C PRO A 157 -3.62 -2.91 -6.42
N ALA A 158 -4.17 -4.13 -6.30
CA ALA A 158 -4.63 -4.93 -7.44
C ALA A 158 -6.06 -4.57 -7.90
N ASN A 159 -6.79 -3.76 -7.12
CA ASN A 159 -8.14 -3.36 -7.49
C ASN A 159 -8.14 -2.58 -8.82
N HIS A 160 -9.07 -2.95 -9.69
CA HIS A 160 -9.28 -2.33 -11.01
C HIS A 160 -8.16 -2.52 -12.03
N LEU A 161 -7.09 -3.26 -11.71
CA LEU A 161 -6.08 -3.64 -12.70
C LEU A 161 -6.52 -4.87 -13.49
N ASP A 162 -6.16 -4.90 -14.77
CA ASP A 162 -6.21 -6.13 -15.58
C ASP A 162 -5.08 -7.09 -15.20
N LEU A 163 -5.19 -8.34 -15.62
CA LEU A 163 -4.25 -9.41 -15.26
C LEU A 163 -2.80 -9.08 -15.63
N GLU A 164 -2.58 -8.47 -16.79
CA GLU A 164 -1.24 -8.09 -17.26
C GLU A 164 -0.63 -7.00 -16.37
N SER A 165 -1.42 -6.00 -16.03
CA SER A 165 -0.99 -4.92 -15.13
C SER A 165 -0.75 -5.41 -13.69
N ILE A 166 -1.56 -6.34 -13.17
CA ILE A 166 -1.34 -6.99 -11.87
C ILE A 166 0.00 -7.71 -11.87
N GLN A 167 0.28 -8.51 -12.91
CA GLN A 167 1.51 -9.29 -13.00
C GLN A 167 2.75 -8.38 -13.12
N ALA A 168 2.69 -7.33 -13.92
CA ALA A 168 3.77 -6.36 -14.06
C ALA A 168 4.04 -5.64 -12.74
N PHE A 169 3.00 -5.26 -12.01
CA PHE A 169 3.12 -4.60 -10.71
C PHE A 169 3.65 -5.56 -9.64
N ASN A 170 3.16 -6.80 -9.62
CA ASN A 170 3.67 -7.85 -8.73
C ASN A 170 5.18 -8.04 -8.90
N ASN A 171 5.67 -8.24 -10.13
CA ASN A 171 7.09 -8.38 -10.43
C ASN A 171 7.91 -7.17 -9.96
N THR A 172 7.34 -5.98 -10.09
CA THR A 172 7.97 -4.76 -9.62
C THR A 172 8.11 -4.73 -8.09
N LEU A 173 7.09 -5.16 -7.34
CA LEU A 173 7.14 -5.22 -5.89
C LEU A 173 8.06 -6.33 -5.36
N VAL A 174 8.09 -7.48 -6.03
CA VAL A 174 9.01 -8.58 -5.69
C VAL A 174 10.46 -8.11 -5.79
N SER A 175 10.80 -7.35 -6.82
CA SER A 175 12.15 -6.83 -7.05
C SER A 175 12.47 -5.56 -6.24
N PHE A 176 11.49 -4.93 -5.62
CA PHE A 176 11.68 -3.71 -4.85
C PHE A 176 12.52 -3.97 -3.60
N LYS A 177 13.61 -3.21 -3.42
CA LYS A 177 14.54 -3.36 -2.31
C LYS A 177 14.15 -2.61 -1.04
N GLY A 178 13.03 -1.90 -1.06
CA GLY A 178 12.46 -1.22 0.10
C GLY A 178 11.42 -2.07 0.83
N VAL A 179 10.77 -1.45 1.79
CA VAL A 179 9.70 -2.04 2.58
C VAL A 179 8.35 -1.86 1.88
N VAL A 180 7.51 -2.88 1.93
CA VAL A 180 6.12 -2.84 1.46
C VAL A 180 5.19 -3.15 2.63
N LEU A 181 4.23 -2.27 2.86
CA LEU A 181 3.14 -2.43 3.83
C LEU A 181 1.83 -2.37 3.03
N MET A 182 1.09 -3.47 2.96
CA MET A 182 -0.08 -3.51 2.09
C MET A 182 -1.23 -4.31 2.67
N ASN A 183 -2.42 -4.06 2.12
CA ASN A 183 -3.50 -5.03 2.13
C ASN A 183 -3.83 -5.44 0.68
N SER A 184 -4.38 -6.61 0.49
CA SER A 184 -4.86 -7.09 -0.79
C SER A 184 -5.85 -8.22 -0.59
N HIS A 185 -6.77 -8.41 -1.56
CA HIS A 185 -7.65 -9.57 -1.65
C HIS A 185 -7.15 -10.59 -2.68
N ASP A 186 -6.10 -10.27 -3.41
CA ASP A 186 -5.49 -11.16 -4.39
C ASP A 186 -4.48 -12.08 -3.70
N HIS A 187 -4.83 -13.39 -3.66
CA HIS A 187 -4.04 -14.41 -2.98
C HIS A 187 -2.65 -14.55 -3.59
N GLU A 188 -2.55 -14.65 -4.91
CA GLU A 188 -1.27 -14.82 -5.60
C GLU A 188 -0.36 -13.62 -5.39
N PHE A 189 -0.95 -12.42 -5.40
CA PHE A 189 -0.24 -11.18 -5.16
C PHE A 189 0.36 -11.13 -3.75
N ILE A 190 -0.41 -11.54 -2.73
CA ILE A 190 0.10 -11.63 -1.35
C ILE A 190 1.19 -12.68 -1.23
N GLN A 191 0.94 -13.88 -1.74
CA GLN A 191 1.85 -15.02 -1.62
C GLN A 191 3.22 -14.75 -2.26
N THR A 192 3.24 -14.05 -3.38
CA THR A 192 4.50 -13.78 -4.11
C THR A 192 5.27 -12.57 -3.59
N VAL A 193 4.58 -11.58 -3.01
CA VAL A 193 5.20 -10.33 -2.54
C VAL A 193 5.58 -10.38 -1.06
N CYS A 194 4.70 -10.90 -0.20
CA CYS A 194 4.82 -10.73 1.24
C CYS A 194 5.60 -11.85 1.93
N ASN A 195 6.38 -11.48 2.95
CA ASN A 195 7.17 -12.39 3.80
C ASN A 195 6.74 -12.34 5.27
N ARG A 196 5.73 -11.53 5.59
CA ARG A 196 5.20 -11.36 6.94
C ARG A 196 3.72 -11.04 6.89
N VAL A 197 2.96 -11.67 7.78
CA VAL A 197 1.51 -11.47 7.92
C VAL A 197 1.22 -10.86 9.28
N ILE A 198 0.48 -9.75 9.30
CA ILE A 198 -0.05 -9.15 10.52
C ILE A 198 -1.57 -9.08 10.40
N GLU A 199 -2.29 -9.82 11.24
CA GLU A 199 -3.74 -9.78 11.28
C GLU A 199 -4.23 -8.94 12.45
N LEU A 200 -5.02 -7.91 12.13
CA LEU A 200 -5.59 -6.96 13.08
C LEU A 200 -6.92 -7.47 13.59
N THR A 201 -7.07 -7.51 14.91
CA THR A 201 -8.31 -7.95 15.57
C THR A 201 -8.77 -6.97 16.65
N PRO A 202 -10.03 -7.02 17.11
CA PRO A 202 -10.48 -6.21 18.24
C PRO A 202 -9.75 -6.49 19.56
N ASN A 203 -9.02 -7.59 19.66
CA ASN A 203 -8.30 -8.04 20.86
C ASN A 203 -6.80 -8.24 20.63
N GLY A 204 -6.17 -7.38 19.82
CA GLY A 204 -4.73 -7.43 19.54
C GLY A 204 -4.41 -7.87 18.10
N ILE A 205 -3.22 -8.43 17.90
CA ILE A 205 -2.75 -8.87 16.58
C ILE A 205 -2.18 -10.28 16.62
N ILE A 206 -2.19 -10.92 15.46
CA ILE A 206 -1.29 -12.04 15.16
C ILE A 206 -0.23 -11.53 14.18
N ASP A 207 1.03 -11.73 14.52
CA ASP A 207 2.18 -11.29 13.73
C ASP A 207 3.09 -12.49 13.45
N LYS A 208 3.19 -12.91 12.20
CA LYS A 208 3.95 -14.09 11.77
C LYS A 208 4.82 -13.81 10.55
N ARG A 209 6.10 -14.17 10.67
CA ARG A 209 7.04 -14.22 9.54
C ARG A 209 6.95 -15.59 8.90
N MET A 210 6.05 -15.73 7.95
CA MET A 210 5.80 -16.97 7.23
C MET A 210 5.09 -16.67 5.91
N ASP A 211 5.06 -17.64 5.02
CA ASP A 211 4.34 -17.55 3.76
C ASP A 211 2.82 -17.48 4.00
N PHE A 212 2.13 -16.78 3.13
CA PHE A 212 0.70 -16.58 3.26
C PHE A 212 -0.09 -17.89 3.17
N ASP A 213 0.31 -18.81 2.27
CA ASP A 213 -0.32 -20.13 2.16
C ASP A 213 -0.23 -20.93 3.46
N ASP A 214 0.93 -20.92 4.12
CA ASP A 214 1.12 -21.58 5.41
C ASP A 214 0.30 -20.92 6.51
N TYR A 215 0.17 -19.58 6.48
CA TYR A 215 -0.63 -18.83 7.44
C TYR A 215 -2.11 -19.22 7.40
N ILE A 216 -2.72 -19.27 6.21
CA ILE A 216 -4.15 -19.49 6.06
C ILE A 216 -4.59 -20.92 6.38
N VAL A 217 -3.69 -21.91 6.31
CA VAL A 217 -4.00 -23.32 6.62
C VAL A 217 -3.64 -23.70 8.05
N ASN A 218 -2.98 -22.82 8.81
CA ASN A 218 -2.49 -23.12 10.15
C ASN A 218 -3.62 -23.16 11.18
N GLU A 219 -3.93 -24.36 11.69
CA GLU A 219 -5.03 -24.58 12.64
C GLU A 219 -4.82 -23.83 13.97
N ASN A 220 -3.58 -23.74 14.48
CA ASN A 220 -3.32 -23.01 15.72
C ASN A 220 -3.59 -21.50 15.56
N ILE A 221 -3.28 -20.94 14.39
CA ILE A 221 -3.58 -19.54 14.09
C ILE A 221 -5.10 -19.35 13.99
N LYS A 222 -5.82 -20.23 13.31
CA LYS A 222 -7.28 -20.16 13.22
C LYS A 222 -7.94 -20.17 14.59
N GLU A 223 -7.52 -21.08 15.48
CA GLU A 223 -8.05 -21.17 16.85
C GLU A 223 -7.78 -19.88 17.66
N GLN A 224 -6.58 -19.29 17.50
CA GLN A 224 -6.26 -18.01 18.13
C GLN A 224 -7.14 -16.89 17.59
N LEU A 225 -7.28 -16.78 16.27
CA LEU A 225 -8.12 -15.77 15.62
C LEU A 225 -9.57 -15.87 16.07
N ASP A 226 -10.13 -17.08 16.17
CA ASP A 226 -11.50 -17.28 16.62
C ASP A 226 -11.75 -16.77 18.04
N LYS A 227 -10.72 -16.83 18.91
CA LYS A 227 -10.79 -16.25 20.25
C LYS A 227 -10.64 -14.71 20.20
N MET A 228 -9.75 -14.21 19.37
CA MET A 228 -9.44 -12.76 19.29
C MET A 228 -10.54 -11.96 18.58
N TYR A 229 -11.35 -12.59 17.73
CA TYR A 229 -12.52 -11.96 17.10
C TYR A 229 -13.83 -12.12 17.88
N ARG A 230 -13.84 -12.88 18.98
CA ARG A 230 -15.00 -12.92 19.88
C ARG A 230 -15.04 -11.64 20.71
N GLU A 231 -16.22 -11.04 20.76
CA GLU A 231 -16.55 -9.91 21.63
C GLU A 231 -16.59 -10.34 23.10
#